data_6fbbd6577f92f7f7cee4bc044e3839b2
#
_entry.id   6fbbd6577f92f7f7cee4bc044e3839b2
#
_cell.length_a   1.000
_cell.length_b   1.000
_cell.length_c   1.000
_cell.angle_alpha   90.00
_cell.angle_beta   90.00
_cell.angle_gamma   90.00
#
_symmetry.space_group_name_H-M   'P 1'
#
loop_
_entity.id
_entity.type
_entity.pdbx_description
1 polymer ?
#
loop_
_entity_poly.entity_id
_entity_poly.type
_entity_poly.pdbx_seq_one_letter_code
_entity_poly.pdbx_strand_id
1 'polypeptide(L)'
;MRLDEAAVINTGLVTARKQARGVSDSIIQYKLLNLKAINNKGFIEDSLLDDFETLEEIKPTYITQMGDIVVRLTFPFTAVLIDEMHTGMIIPSHFVVIRTNTRKIIPEYLFWLLNTEKVRQQLQQNVNSTMIGTVKPMSYASLNIQPITLEEQRKIADIYLLSKAELMLLDQLLRQKELYYKTAIDKIQKEMRKKHENNKE
;
A
#
# COMPACT_ATOMS: atom_id res chain seq x y z
N MET A 1 11.81 18.25 14.41
CA MET A 1 12.74 17.33 13.69
C MET A 1 12.20 17.14 12.28
N ARG A 2 13.03 17.27 11.27
CA ARG A 2 12.65 16.95 9.89
C ARG A 2 12.67 15.41 9.69
N LEU A 3 11.86 14.91 8.75
CA LEU A 3 11.80 13.47 8.50
C LEU A 3 13.14 12.92 7.97
N ASP A 4 13.86 13.67 7.13
CA ASP A 4 15.18 13.27 6.61
C ASP A 4 16.28 13.18 7.69
N GLU A 5 16.06 13.74 8.88
CA GLU A 5 16.95 13.54 10.04
C GLU A 5 16.72 12.21 10.77
N ALA A 6 15.57 11.57 10.51
CA ALA A 6 15.14 10.33 11.18
C ALA A 6 14.91 9.15 10.24
N ALA A 7 14.99 9.34 8.93
CA ALA A 7 14.74 8.30 7.93
C ALA A 7 15.52 8.55 6.64
N VAL A 8 15.81 7.45 5.92
CA VAL A 8 16.31 7.49 4.55
C VAL A 8 15.12 7.45 3.60
N ILE A 9 15.07 8.37 2.63
CA ILE A 9 13.95 8.53 1.71
C ILE A 9 14.46 8.35 0.28
N ASN A 10 13.95 7.36 -0.41
CA ASN A 10 14.33 7.03 -1.78
C ASN A 10 13.11 6.97 -2.71
N THR A 11 13.30 7.33 -3.96
CA THR A 11 12.30 7.09 -5.02
C THR A 11 12.42 5.65 -5.51
N GLY A 12 11.31 5.03 -5.87
CA GLY A 12 11.30 3.69 -6.45
C GLY A 12 11.96 3.62 -7.84
N LEU A 13 11.99 2.43 -8.41
CA LEU A 13 12.64 2.08 -9.67
C LEU A 13 11.84 2.57 -10.88
N VAL A 14 12.51 3.08 -11.91
CA VAL A 14 11.93 3.26 -13.26
C VAL A 14 11.89 1.89 -13.94
N THR A 15 10.80 1.16 -13.78
CA THR A 15 10.64 -0.25 -14.18
C THR A 15 10.81 -0.50 -15.66
N ALA A 16 10.36 0.42 -16.53
CA ALA A 16 10.44 0.28 -17.98
C ALA A 16 11.87 0.04 -18.53
N ARG A 17 12.91 0.43 -17.76
CA ARG A 17 14.32 0.24 -18.14
C ARG A 17 14.89 -1.11 -17.73
N LYS A 18 14.19 -1.86 -16.87
CA LYS A 18 14.66 -3.09 -16.24
C LYS A 18 13.82 -4.31 -16.61
N GLN A 19 12.70 -4.10 -17.26
CA GLN A 19 11.81 -5.16 -17.68
C GLN A 19 12.44 -5.99 -18.80
N ALA A 20 12.42 -7.32 -18.65
CA ALA A 20 12.89 -8.25 -19.67
C ALA A 20 12.09 -8.07 -20.97
N ARG A 21 12.80 -8.06 -22.10
CA ARG A 21 12.20 -8.01 -23.44
C ARG A 21 12.62 -9.27 -24.19
N GLY A 22 11.68 -10.20 -24.34
CA GLY A 22 11.91 -11.45 -25.05
C GLY A 22 12.10 -12.66 -24.11
N VAL A 23 12.20 -13.87 -24.71
CA VAL A 23 12.40 -15.12 -24.02
C VAL A 23 13.88 -15.29 -23.75
N SER A 24 14.27 -15.48 -22.48
CA SER A 24 15.63 -15.77 -22.05
C SER A 24 15.60 -16.81 -20.94
N ASP A 25 16.62 -17.68 -20.89
CA ASP A 25 16.74 -18.75 -19.90
C ASP A 25 17.12 -18.25 -18.49
N SER A 26 17.44 -16.95 -18.34
CA SER A 26 17.88 -16.32 -17.08
C SER A 26 16.95 -15.22 -16.60
N ILE A 27 15.62 -15.48 -16.59
CA ILE A 27 14.63 -14.53 -16.10
C ILE A 27 14.52 -14.65 -14.57
N ILE A 28 14.65 -13.49 -13.89
CA ILE A 28 14.38 -13.36 -12.47
C ILE A 28 12.97 -12.76 -12.32
N GLN A 29 12.13 -13.43 -11.52
CA GLN A 29 10.76 -13.00 -11.29
C GLN A 29 10.63 -12.29 -9.94
N TYR A 30 9.90 -11.17 -9.94
CA TYR A 30 9.52 -10.42 -8.75
C TYR A 30 8.03 -10.13 -8.76
N LYS A 31 7.45 -9.88 -7.59
CA LYS A 31 6.18 -9.15 -7.52
C LYS A 31 6.44 -7.66 -7.62
N LEU A 32 5.56 -6.95 -8.30
CA LEU A 32 5.63 -5.50 -8.51
C LEU A 32 4.49 -4.82 -7.77
N LEU A 33 4.83 -3.93 -6.85
CA LEU A 33 3.85 -3.08 -6.21
C LEU A 33 3.31 -2.07 -7.23
N ASN A 34 2.01 -1.95 -7.34
CA ASN A 34 1.37 -0.99 -8.24
C ASN A 34 0.33 -0.13 -7.50
N LEU A 35 -0.15 0.93 -8.17
CA LEU A 35 -1.11 1.85 -7.55
C LEU A 35 -2.46 1.19 -7.23
N LYS A 36 -2.87 0.17 -7.99
CA LYS A 36 -4.14 -0.55 -7.76
C LYS A 36 -4.08 -1.40 -6.51
N ALA A 37 -2.92 -2.02 -6.24
CA ALA A 37 -2.73 -2.92 -5.10
C ALA A 37 -2.79 -2.20 -3.75
N ILE A 38 -2.60 -0.89 -3.71
CA ILE A 38 -2.73 -0.12 -2.46
C ILE A 38 -4.13 0.50 -2.41
N ASN A 39 -4.97 0.06 -1.48
CA ASN A 39 -6.27 0.67 -1.26
C ASN A 39 -6.17 1.97 -0.44
N ASN A 40 -7.26 2.73 -0.40
CA ASN A 40 -7.29 4.03 0.32
C ASN A 40 -7.16 3.90 1.85
N LYS A 41 -7.31 2.69 2.39
CA LYS A 41 -7.14 2.39 3.81
C LYS A 41 -5.67 2.08 4.17
N GLY A 42 -4.77 2.01 3.18
CA GLY A 42 -3.34 1.71 3.38
C GLY A 42 -3.03 0.22 3.55
N PHE A 43 -3.81 -0.65 2.91
CA PHE A 43 -3.54 -2.08 2.81
C PHE A 43 -3.10 -2.45 1.40
N ILE A 44 -2.32 -3.52 1.28
CA ILE A 44 -1.95 -4.14 0.03
C ILE A 44 -2.97 -5.25 -0.28
N GLU A 45 -3.47 -5.28 -1.50
CA GLU A 45 -4.34 -6.31 -2.03
C GLU A 45 -3.52 -7.21 -2.95
N ASP A 46 -3.13 -8.39 -2.46
CA ASP A 46 -2.21 -9.32 -3.14
C ASP A 46 -2.68 -9.72 -4.54
N SER A 47 -3.99 -9.88 -4.72
CA SER A 47 -4.60 -10.23 -6.00
C SER A 47 -4.42 -9.16 -7.09
N LEU A 48 -4.02 -7.95 -6.70
CA LEU A 48 -3.80 -6.81 -7.59
C LEU A 48 -2.32 -6.50 -7.83
N LEU A 49 -1.40 -7.26 -7.23
CA LEU A 49 0.03 -7.16 -7.52
C LEU A 49 0.31 -7.64 -8.96
N ASP A 50 1.22 -6.96 -9.62
CA ASP A 50 1.67 -7.38 -10.96
C ASP A 50 2.91 -8.29 -10.83
N ASP A 51 3.15 -9.15 -11.83
CA ASP A 51 4.41 -9.87 -11.98
C ASP A 51 5.40 -9.01 -12.76
N PHE A 52 6.68 -9.10 -12.40
CA PHE A 52 7.75 -8.37 -13.06
C PHE A 52 8.93 -9.30 -13.35
N GLU A 53 9.34 -9.32 -14.60
CA GLU A 53 10.45 -10.13 -15.10
C GLU A 53 11.63 -9.24 -15.50
N THR A 54 12.81 -9.63 -15.08
CA THR A 54 14.06 -8.93 -15.37
C THR A 54 15.19 -9.92 -15.65
N LEU A 55 16.22 -9.44 -16.38
CA LEU A 55 17.42 -10.23 -16.66
C LEU A 55 18.56 -9.98 -15.66
N GLU A 56 18.38 -9.02 -14.77
CA GLU A 56 19.38 -8.63 -13.78
C GLU A 56 18.76 -8.49 -12.39
N GLU A 57 19.56 -8.75 -11.37
CA GLU A 57 19.15 -8.57 -9.99
C GLU A 57 18.85 -7.09 -9.69
N ILE A 58 17.72 -6.85 -9.04
CA ILE A 58 17.31 -5.50 -8.65
C ILE A 58 17.98 -5.11 -7.32
N LYS A 59 18.54 -3.91 -7.29
CA LYS A 59 19.22 -3.41 -6.08
C LYS A 59 18.26 -3.38 -4.88
N PRO A 60 18.75 -3.75 -3.67
CA PRO A 60 17.93 -3.78 -2.44
C PRO A 60 17.24 -2.45 -2.10
N THR A 61 17.76 -1.33 -2.63
CA THR A 61 17.13 0.00 -2.46
C THR A 61 15.73 0.07 -3.07
N TYR A 62 15.46 -0.71 -4.13
CA TYR A 62 14.20 -0.74 -4.86
C TYR A 62 13.31 -1.93 -4.51
N ILE A 63 13.74 -2.74 -3.54
CA ILE A 63 13.02 -3.91 -3.07
C ILE A 63 12.45 -3.61 -1.68
N THR A 64 11.19 -4.00 -1.45
CA THR A 64 10.54 -3.85 -0.15
C THR A 64 11.22 -4.68 0.92
N GLN A 65 11.40 -4.11 2.10
CA GLN A 65 11.92 -4.75 3.30
C GLN A 65 10.92 -4.58 4.44
N MET A 66 10.91 -5.50 5.37
CA MET A 66 10.07 -5.39 6.57
C MET A 66 10.31 -4.05 7.29
N GLY A 67 9.23 -3.36 7.63
CA GLY A 67 9.27 -2.05 8.27
C GLY A 67 9.48 -0.87 7.32
N ASP A 68 9.65 -1.09 5.99
CA ASP A 68 9.61 -0.02 5.01
C ASP A 68 8.23 0.66 5.01
N ILE A 69 8.21 1.96 4.81
CA ILE A 69 6.96 2.67 4.55
C ILE A 69 6.99 3.11 3.09
N VAL A 70 6.07 2.58 2.29
CA VAL A 70 5.93 2.93 0.89
C VAL A 70 4.75 3.88 0.74
N VAL A 71 4.99 5.03 0.07
CA VAL A 71 3.98 6.09 -0.04
C VAL A 71 3.78 6.47 -1.49
N ARG A 72 2.52 6.63 -1.90
CA ARG A 72 2.18 7.14 -3.23
C ARG A 72 2.66 8.57 -3.39
N LEU A 73 3.22 8.89 -4.55
CA LEU A 73 3.55 10.28 -4.93
C LEU A 73 2.34 11.05 -5.46
N THR A 74 1.21 10.37 -5.72
CA THR A 74 -0.05 10.96 -6.19
C THR A 74 -1.11 10.93 -5.09
N PHE A 75 -2.09 11.84 -5.17
CA PHE A 75 -3.27 11.79 -4.29
C PHE A 75 -3.92 10.39 -4.32
N PRO A 76 -4.37 9.86 -3.19
CA PRO A 76 -4.48 10.47 -1.85
C PRO A 76 -3.23 10.34 -0.95
N PHE A 77 -2.03 10.16 -1.50
CA PHE A 77 -0.75 10.06 -0.77
C PHE A 77 -0.73 8.95 0.29
N THR A 78 -1.43 7.86 0.02
CA THR A 78 -1.58 6.76 0.97
C THR A 78 -0.23 6.11 1.25
N ALA A 79 0.11 6.02 2.52
CA ALA A 79 1.25 5.25 3.02
C ALA A 79 0.82 3.82 3.36
N VAL A 80 1.73 2.88 3.15
CA VAL A 80 1.62 1.46 3.50
C VAL A 80 2.83 1.06 4.31
N LEU A 81 2.64 0.31 5.37
CA LEU A 81 3.70 -0.34 6.12
C LEU A 81 3.94 -1.73 5.54
N ILE A 82 5.17 -2.05 5.21
CA ILE A 82 5.56 -3.35 4.67
C ILE A 82 5.76 -4.33 5.83
N ASP A 83 4.97 -5.38 5.84
CA ASP A 83 5.08 -6.52 6.72
C ASP A 83 5.96 -7.63 6.12
N GLU A 84 6.09 -8.75 6.81
CA GLU A 84 6.91 -9.88 6.38
C GLU A 84 6.41 -10.48 5.05
N MET A 85 5.10 -10.57 4.84
CA MET A 85 4.48 -11.16 3.64
C MET A 85 4.73 -10.34 2.38
N HIS A 86 4.92 -9.04 2.53
CA HIS A 86 5.10 -8.09 1.43
C HIS A 86 6.56 -7.67 1.22
N THR A 87 7.52 -8.43 1.75
CA THR A 87 8.95 -8.24 1.46
C THR A 87 9.31 -8.78 0.08
N GLY A 88 10.38 -8.26 -0.53
CA GLY A 88 10.89 -8.76 -1.81
C GLY A 88 10.18 -8.22 -3.06
N MET A 89 9.21 -7.31 -2.92
CA MET A 89 8.52 -6.70 -4.07
C MET A 89 9.32 -5.52 -4.63
N ILE A 90 9.23 -5.31 -5.93
CA ILE A 90 9.78 -4.10 -6.57
C ILE A 90 8.89 -2.89 -6.27
N ILE A 91 9.54 -1.77 -5.92
CA ILE A 91 8.92 -0.47 -5.67
C ILE A 91 9.10 0.41 -6.91
N PRO A 92 8.05 0.68 -7.70
CA PRO A 92 8.13 1.54 -8.88
C PRO A 92 8.33 3.03 -8.54
N SER A 93 8.76 3.82 -9.53
CA SER A 93 9.12 5.24 -9.37
C SER A 93 7.96 6.18 -9.02
N HIS A 94 6.72 5.74 -9.06
CA HIS A 94 5.56 6.49 -8.60
C HIS A 94 5.30 6.35 -7.09
N PHE A 95 6.20 5.67 -6.40
CA PHE A 95 6.26 5.58 -4.95
C PHE A 95 7.57 6.18 -4.42
N VAL A 96 7.51 6.59 -3.18
CA VAL A 96 8.67 6.82 -2.32
C VAL A 96 8.73 5.73 -1.27
N VAL A 97 9.92 5.25 -0.95
CA VAL A 97 10.19 4.34 0.16
C VAL A 97 10.93 5.08 1.27
N ILE A 98 10.46 4.92 2.48
CA ILE A 98 10.99 5.58 3.69
C ILE A 98 11.44 4.50 4.66
N ARG A 99 12.74 4.48 4.96
CA ARG A 99 13.38 3.56 5.90
C ARG A 99 13.78 4.30 7.15
N THR A 100 13.16 3.97 8.26
CA THR A 100 13.32 4.71 9.51
C THR A 100 14.60 4.34 10.25
N ASN A 101 15.17 5.34 10.94
CA ASN A 101 16.08 5.07 12.04
C ASN A 101 15.25 4.80 13.31
N THR A 102 15.09 3.55 13.68
CA THR A 102 14.22 3.10 14.78
C THR A 102 14.62 3.63 16.16
N ARG A 103 15.83 4.21 16.31
CA ARG A 103 16.25 4.93 17.51
C ARG A 103 15.62 6.31 17.64
N LYS A 104 15.04 6.84 16.56
CA LYS A 104 14.42 8.18 16.49
C LYS A 104 12.93 8.11 16.24
N ILE A 105 12.51 7.24 15.32
CA ILE A 105 11.12 7.09 14.92
C ILE A 105 10.83 5.63 14.55
N ILE A 106 9.77 5.07 15.13
CA ILE A 106 9.34 3.71 14.79
C ILE A 106 8.50 3.68 13.51
N PRO A 107 8.62 2.63 12.67
CA PRO A 107 7.91 2.54 11.39
C PRO A 107 6.40 2.67 11.54
N GLU A 108 5.80 1.99 12.50
CA GLU A 108 4.36 1.94 12.74
C GLU A 108 3.80 3.32 13.12
N TYR A 109 4.55 4.09 13.90
CA TYR A 109 4.18 5.47 14.22
C TYR A 109 4.24 6.37 12.99
N LEU A 110 5.31 6.26 12.18
CA LEU A 110 5.45 7.03 10.97
C LEU A 110 4.37 6.64 9.95
N PHE A 111 3.99 5.37 9.86
CA PHE A 111 2.88 4.89 9.05
C PHE A 111 1.56 5.57 9.45
N TRP A 112 1.26 5.66 10.75
CA TRP A 112 0.12 6.43 11.24
C TRP A 112 0.22 7.88 10.83
N LEU A 113 1.35 8.53 11.11
CA LEU A 113 1.54 9.97 10.90
C LEU A 113 1.34 10.37 9.44
N LEU A 114 1.92 9.61 8.49
CA LEU A 114 1.81 9.89 7.06
C LEU A 114 0.38 9.71 6.51
N ASN A 115 -0.45 8.92 7.19
CA ASN A 115 -1.85 8.75 6.84
C ASN A 115 -2.80 9.73 7.54
N THR A 116 -2.28 10.66 8.38
CA THR A 116 -3.11 11.71 8.99
C THR A 116 -3.54 12.75 7.96
N GLU A 117 -4.73 13.28 8.16
CA GLU A 117 -5.28 14.36 7.30
C GLU A 117 -4.36 15.59 7.27
N LYS A 118 -3.75 15.94 8.40
CA LYS A 118 -2.81 17.05 8.50
C LYS A 118 -1.63 16.91 7.54
N VAL A 119 -1.00 15.74 7.49
CA VAL A 119 0.13 15.49 6.59
C VAL A 119 -0.32 15.44 5.13
N ARG A 120 -1.48 14.83 4.84
CA ARG A 120 -2.06 14.84 3.49
C ARG A 120 -2.32 16.24 2.97
N GLN A 121 -2.87 17.14 3.78
CA GLN A 121 -3.09 18.54 3.42
C GLN A 121 -1.77 19.28 3.18
N GLN A 122 -0.75 19.06 4.00
CA GLN A 122 0.59 19.64 3.79
C GLN A 122 1.20 19.17 2.46
N LEU A 123 1.08 17.88 2.14
CA LEU A 123 1.56 17.33 0.86
C LEU A 123 0.78 17.91 -0.31
N GLN A 124 -0.54 18.05 -0.18
CA GLN A 124 -1.40 18.60 -1.24
C GLN A 124 -1.05 20.05 -1.56
N GLN A 125 -0.68 20.86 -0.57
CA GLN A 125 -0.21 22.24 -0.78
C GLN A 125 1.12 22.29 -1.57
N ASN A 126 1.91 21.24 -1.51
CA ASN A 126 3.19 21.10 -2.25
C ASN A 126 3.05 20.39 -3.61
N VAL A 127 1.82 20.08 -4.03
CA VAL A 127 1.55 19.53 -5.36
C VAL A 127 1.88 20.60 -6.40
N ASN A 128 2.84 20.32 -7.27
CA ASN A 128 3.09 21.16 -8.42
C ASN A 128 1.86 21.17 -9.32
N SER A 129 1.59 22.29 -9.97
CA SER A 129 0.52 22.50 -10.95
C SER A 129 0.69 21.69 -12.25
N THR A 130 1.35 20.54 -12.19
CA THR A 130 1.43 19.60 -13.30
C THR A 130 0.13 18.80 -13.39
N MET A 131 -0.30 18.46 -14.61
CA MET A 131 -1.56 17.75 -14.90
C MET A 131 -1.81 16.48 -14.06
N ILE A 132 -0.80 15.91 -13.43
CA ILE A 132 -0.88 14.61 -12.70
C ILE A 132 -0.89 14.81 -11.17
N GLY A 133 -0.71 16.02 -10.64
CA GLY A 133 -0.80 16.27 -9.20
C GLY A 133 0.17 15.44 -8.36
N THR A 134 1.44 15.32 -8.76
CA THR A 134 2.46 14.55 -8.04
C THR A 134 3.25 15.40 -7.07
N VAL A 135 3.58 14.83 -5.91
CA VAL A 135 4.47 15.41 -4.90
C VAL A 135 5.89 14.92 -5.12
N LYS A 136 6.86 15.82 -4.99
CA LYS A 136 8.28 15.44 -5.07
C LYS A 136 8.71 14.67 -3.81
N PRO A 137 9.63 13.69 -3.89
CA PRO A 137 10.18 13.00 -2.72
C PRO A 137 10.74 13.94 -1.64
N MET A 138 11.30 15.09 -2.07
CA MET A 138 11.79 16.12 -1.16
C MET A 138 10.72 16.71 -0.24
N SER A 139 9.45 16.72 -0.66
CA SER A 139 8.35 17.18 0.20
C SER A 139 8.12 16.27 1.39
N TYR A 140 8.38 14.96 1.24
CA TYR A 140 8.38 14.03 2.37
C TYR A 140 9.61 14.27 3.27
N ALA A 141 10.79 14.47 2.70
CA ALA A 141 12.01 14.75 3.44
C ALA A 141 11.89 15.98 4.36
N SER A 142 11.21 17.00 3.88
CA SER A 142 11.01 18.27 4.61
C SER A 142 9.86 18.27 5.61
N LEU A 143 9.09 17.18 5.76
CA LEU A 143 8.02 17.11 6.73
C LEU A 143 8.53 17.32 8.15
N ASN A 144 7.92 18.23 8.88
CA ASN A 144 8.23 18.48 10.29
C ASN A 144 7.45 17.51 11.18
N ILE A 145 8.21 16.68 11.90
CA ILE A 145 7.69 15.70 12.85
C ILE A 145 7.85 16.28 14.27
N GLN A 146 6.75 16.28 15.02
CA GLN A 146 6.81 16.65 16.44
C GLN A 146 7.61 15.59 17.20
N PRO A 147 8.67 15.96 17.91
CA PRO A 147 9.44 15.01 18.71
C PRO A 147 8.60 14.55 19.91
N ILE A 148 8.34 13.26 19.97
CA ILE A 148 7.75 12.55 21.11
C ILE A 148 8.62 11.33 21.43
N THR A 149 8.51 10.83 22.64
CA THR A 149 9.29 9.66 23.09
C THR A 149 8.92 8.40 22.31
N LEU A 150 9.83 7.44 22.24
CA LEU A 150 9.54 6.15 21.58
C LEU A 150 8.39 5.39 22.26
N GLU A 151 8.18 5.59 23.56
CA GLU A 151 7.07 5.01 24.30
C GLU A 151 5.72 5.60 23.85
N GLU A 152 5.65 6.93 23.71
CA GLU A 152 4.45 7.61 23.18
C GLU A 152 4.17 7.21 21.73
N GLN A 153 5.24 7.09 20.91
CA GLN A 153 5.11 6.60 19.54
C GLN A 153 4.49 5.20 19.49
N ARG A 154 4.95 4.27 20.35
CA ARG A 154 4.38 2.92 20.44
C ARG A 154 2.91 2.93 20.81
N LYS A 155 2.53 3.69 21.83
CA LYS A 155 1.11 3.79 22.26
C LYS A 155 0.18 4.23 21.10
N ILE A 156 0.62 5.23 20.31
CA ILE A 156 -0.14 5.70 19.16
C ILE A 156 -0.18 4.63 18.06
N ALA A 157 0.98 4.04 17.77
CA ALA A 157 1.11 3.01 16.74
C ALA A 157 0.24 1.78 17.04
N ASP A 158 0.27 1.28 18.28
CA ASP A 158 -0.50 0.10 18.70
C ASP A 158 -2.01 0.33 18.52
N ILE A 159 -2.52 1.49 18.96
CA ILE A 159 -3.94 1.84 18.78
C ILE A 159 -4.28 1.93 17.29
N TYR A 160 -3.41 2.54 16.49
CA TYR A 160 -3.65 2.68 15.06
C TYR A 160 -3.63 1.35 14.33
N LEU A 161 -2.67 0.47 14.62
CA LEU A 161 -2.60 -0.86 14.02
C LEU A 161 -3.80 -1.74 14.42
N LEU A 162 -4.21 -1.68 15.69
CA LEU A 162 -5.42 -2.37 16.14
C LEU A 162 -6.66 -1.87 15.40
N SER A 163 -6.82 -0.55 15.27
CA SER A 163 -7.95 0.02 14.52
C SER A 163 -7.92 -0.38 13.04
N LYS A 164 -6.75 -0.48 12.43
CA LYS A 164 -6.59 -0.96 11.06
C LYS A 164 -6.97 -2.44 10.92
N ALA A 165 -6.53 -3.29 11.83
CA ALA A 165 -6.88 -4.70 11.82
C ALA A 165 -8.39 -4.90 11.98
N GLU A 166 -9.04 -4.18 12.90
CA GLU A 166 -10.49 -4.19 13.08
C GLU A 166 -11.23 -3.77 11.81
N LEU A 167 -10.85 -2.65 11.21
CA LEU A 167 -11.48 -2.16 9.97
C LEU A 167 -11.31 -3.14 8.81
N MET A 168 -10.17 -3.83 8.71
CA MET A 168 -9.95 -4.88 7.71
C MET A 168 -10.89 -6.06 7.92
N LEU A 169 -11.03 -6.55 9.15
CA LEU A 169 -11.94 -7.66 9.49
C LEU A 169 -13.41 -7.30 9.23
N LEU A 170 -13.83 -6.08 9.54
CA LEU A 170 -15.16 -5.58 9.23
C LEU A 170 -15.43 -5.54 7.73
N ASP A 171 -14.45 -5.09 6.93
CA ASP A 171 -14.56 -5.07 5.47
C ASP A 171 -14.68 -6.49 4.89
N GLN A 172 -13.87 -7.42 5.38
CA GLN A 172 -13.95 -8.82 4.98
C GLN A 172 -15.33 -9.43 5.35
N LEU A 173 -15.81 -9.16 6.54
CA LEU A 173 -17.14 -9.63 6.99
C LEU A 173 -18.24 -9.06 6.11
N LEU A 174 -18.17 -7.77 5.76
CA LEU A 174 -19.14 -7.13 4.87
C LEU A 174 -19.19 -7.84 3.51
N ARG A 175 -18.03 -8.02 2.86
CA ARG A 175 -17.93 -8.72 1.56
C ARG A 175 -18.48 -10.16 1.63
N GLN A 176 -18.18 -10.89 2.70
CA GLN A 176 -18.71 -12.25 2.88
C GLN A 176 -20.24 -12.26 3.06
N LYS A 177 -20.80 -11.31 3.80
CA LYS A 177 -22.25 -11.16 3.96
C LYS A 177 -22.95 -10.83 2.64
N GLU A 178 -22.42 -9.90 1.88
CA GLU A 178 -22.95 -9.56 0.54
C GLU A 178 -22.98 -10.77 -0.38
N LEU A 179 -21.87 -11.53 -0.43
CA LEU A 179 -21.79 -12.76 -1.23
C LEU A 179 -22.80 -13.81 -0.75
N TYR A 180 -22.92 -14.01 0.57
CA TYR A 180 -23.86 -14.96 1.17
C TYR A 180 -25.29 -14.63 0.78
N TYR A 181 -25.75 -13.39 0.97
CA TYR A 181 -27.12 -13.01 0.64
C TYR A 181 -27.40 -13.09 -0.87
N LYS A 182 -26.46 -12.68 -1.70
CA LYS A 182 -26.57 -12.84 -3.14
C LYS A 182 -26.78 -14.32 -3.51
N THR A 183 -25.92 -15.20 -2.98
CA THR A 183 -26.01 -16.65 -3.26
C THR A 183 -27.32 -17.25 -2.75
N ALA A 184 -27.79 -16.84 -1.57
CA ALA A 184 -29.06 -17.30 -1.01
C ALA A 184 -30.25 -16.88 -1.88
N ILE A 185 -30.27 -15.63 -2.35
CA ILE A 185 -31.33 -15.12 -3.22
C ILE A 185 -31.32 -15.87 -4.56
N ASP A 186 -30.15 -16.05 -5.17
CA ASP A 186 -30.00 -16.79 -6.43
C ASP A 186 -30.52 -18.24 -6.31
N LYS A 187 -30.25 -18.88 -5.18
CA LYS A 187 -30.76 -20.24 -4.90
C LYS A 187 -32.28 -20.27 -4.83
N ILE A 188 -32.89 -19.36 -4.09
CA ILE A 188 -34.35 -19.25 -3.96
C ILE A 188 -35.00 -18.99 -5.35
N GLN A 189 -34.43 -18.09 -6.13
CA GLN A 189 -34.92 -17.81 -7.49
C GLN A 189 -34.88 -19.06 -8.41
N LYS A 190 -33.78 -19.82 -8.35
CA LYS A 190 -33.65 -21.07 -9.10
C LYS A 190 -34.72 -22.13 -8.69
N GLU A 191 -34.96 -22.25 -7.39
CA GLU A 191 -35.96 -23.16 -6.88
C GLU A 191 -37.40 -22.75 -7.29
N MET A 192 -37.69 -21.44 -7.27
CA MET A 192 -38.98 -20.92 -7.74
C MET A 192 -39.21 -21.18 -9.22
N ARG A 193 -38.18 -20.94 -10.07
CA ARG A 193 -38.27 -21.21 -11.52
C ARG A 193 -38.60 -22.68 -11.80
N LYS A 194 -37.86 -23.60 -11.15
CA LYS A 194 -38.11 -25.06 -11.30
C LYS A 194 -39.53 -25.46 -10.91
N LYS A 195 -40.08 -24.89 -9.81
CA LYS A 195 -41.46 -25.14 -9.41
C LYS A 195 -42.47 -24.65 -10.43
N HIS A 196 -42.24 -23.50 -11.07
CA HIS A 196 -43.11 -22.96 -12.09
C HIS A 196 -43.05 -23.73 -13.42
N GLU A 197 -41.90 -24.34 -13.76
CA GLU A 197 -41.75 -25.20 -14.93
C GLU A 197 -42.50 -26.53 -14.73
N ASN A 198 -42.33 -27.18 -13.58
CA ASN A 198 -42.98 -28.44 -13.24
C ASN A 198 -44.53 -28.32 -13.07
N ASN A 199 -45.07 -27.13 -12.83
CA ASN A 199 -46.52 -26.91 -12.72
C ASN A 199 -47.21 -26.59 -14.08
N LYS A 200 -46.44 -26.55 -15.20
CA LYS A 200 -46.98 -26.32 -16.55
C LYS A 200 -47.05 -27.59 -17.39
N GLU A 201 -46.55 -28.70 -16.88
CA GLU A 201 -46.74 -30.05 -17.43
C GLU A 201 -47.97 -30.72 -16.71
#